data_801b0fa0525f74b00103874b8180733d
#
_entry.id   801b0fa0525f74b00103874b8180733d
#
_cell.length_a   1.000
_cell.length_b   1.000
_cell.length_c   1.000
_cell.angle_alpha   90.00
_cell.angle_beta   90.00
_cell.angle_gamma   90.00
#
_symmetry.space_group_name_H-M   'P 1'
#
loop_
_entity.id
_entity.type
_entity.pdbx_description
1 polymer ?
#
loop_
_entity_poly.entity_id
_entity_poly.type
_entity_poly.pdbx_seq_one_letter_code
_entity_poly.pdbx_strand_id
1 'polypeptide(L)'
;MIFNLDNNLDILDINTSKEFISYLCKIYHVNQTELITAYNKKYNTAITQQSFNRAVNNNSLKFSTILNIIKLLDCNLIIKHNHKPII
;
A
#
# COMPACT_ATOMS: atom_id res chain seq x y z
N MET A 1 10.97 6.03 7.82
CA MET A 1 10.60 6.36 7.21
C MET A 1 10.44 6.41 6.99
N ILE A 2 10.49 6.51 6.72
CA ILE A 2 10.04 6.93 6.45
C ILE A 2 9.67 7.21 5.36
N PHE A 3 8.83 7.49 5.24
CA PHE A 3 8.42 8.13 4.08
C PHE A 3 9.15 9.44 4.00
N ASN A 4 9.87 9.64 2.98
CA ASN A 4 10.71 10.83 2.92
C ASN A 4 10.34 11.65 1.69
N LEU A 5 11.11 12.68 1.42
CA LEU A 5 10.85 13.59 0.33
C LEU A 5 10.92 12.93 -1.03
N ASP A 6 11.51 11.77 -1.11
CA ASP A 6 11.64 11.03 -2.36
C ASP A 6 10.49 10.05 -2.56
N ASN A 7 9.46 10.12 -1.71
CA ASN A 7 8.33 9.22 -1.74
C ASN A 7 8.72 7.76 -1.54
N ASN A 8 9.82 7.54 -0.85
CA ASN A 8 10.24 6.19 -0.49
C ASN A 8 9.62 5.81 0.83
N LEU A 9 9.08 4.61 0.90
CA LEU A 9 8.49 4.10 2.12
C LEU A 9 9.47 3.20 2.83
N ASP A 10 9.67 3.45 4.12
CA ASP A 10 10.36 2.51 4.98
C ASP A 10 9.31 1.61 5.61
N ILE A 11 9.23 0.37 5.15
CA ILE A 11 8.20 -0.55 5.61
C ILE A 11 8.72 -1.58 6.62
N LEU A 12 9.89 -1.34 7.20
CA LEU A 12 10.46 -2.29 8.14
C LEU A 12 9.56 -2.55 9.35
N ASP A 13 8.80 -1.54 9.75
CA ASP A 13 7.93 -1.65 10.91
C ASP A 13 6.48 -1.96 10.53
N ILE A 14 6.22 -2.23 9.27
CA ILE A 14 4.88 -2.54 8.79
C ILE A 14 4.78 -4.05 8.60
N ASN A 15 3.88 -4.68 9.34
CA ASN A 15 3.78 -6.13 9.36
C ASN A 15 2.49 -6.67 8.75
N THR A 16 1.51 -5.81 8.53
CA THR A 16 0.20 -6.24 8.02
C THR A 16 -0.29 -5.30 6.94
N SER A 17 -1.19 -5.78 6.10
CA SER A 17 -1.80 -4.93 5.09
C SER A 17 -2.61 -3.80 5.72
N LYS A 18 -3.20 -4.05 6.88
CA LYS A 18 -3.94 -3.00 7.59
C LYS A 18 -3.03 -1.85 7.99
N GLU A 19 -1.87 -2.16 8.55
CA GLU A 19 -0.88 -1.14 8.89
C GLU A 19 -0.39 -0.39 7.66
N PHE A 20 -0.15 -1.12 6.58
CA PHE A 20 0.33 -0.55 5.34
C PHE A 20 -0.68 0.45 4.77
N ILE A 21 -1.93 0.03 4.66
CA ILE A 21 -2.97 0.89 4.10
C ILE A 21 -3.22 2.09 5.01
N SER A 22 -3.25 1.88 6.33
CA SER A 22 -3.42 2.97 7.28
C SER A 22 -2.30 4.01 7.16
N TYR A 23 -1.08 3.54 7.00
CA TYR A 23 0.08 4.41 6.84
C TYR A 23 -0.03 5.25 5.56
N LEU A 24 -0.37 4.62 4.45
CA LEU A 24 -0.53 5.32 3.19
C LEU A 24 -1.65 6.36 3.26
N CYS A 25 -2.77 5.98 3.82
CA CYS A 25 -3.91 6.88 3.94
C CYS A 25 -3.54 8.11 4.78
N LYS A 26 -2.78 7.90 5.84
CA LYS A 26 -2.35 8.99 6.71
C LYS A 26 -1.40 9.94 5.97
N ILE A 27 -0.44 9.39 5.26
CA ILE A 27 0.55 10.21 4.55
C ILE A 27 -0.09 11.02 3.44
N TYR A 28 -0.98 10.40 2.69
CA TYR A 28 -1.58 11.04 1.52
C TYR A 28 -2.88 11.76 1.84
N HIS A 29 -3.30 11.77 3.12
CA HIS A 29 -4.51 12.46 3.56
C HIS A 29 -5.74 12.01 2.80
N VAL A 30 -5.85 10.70 2.58
CA VAL A 30 -7.00 10.09 1.94
C VAL A 30 -7.56 9.01 2.86
N ASN A 31 -8.83 8.69 2.69
CA ASN A 31 -9.41 7.55 3.39
C ASN A 31 -9.48 6.36 2.46
N GLN A 32 -9.90 5.21 3.01
CA GLN A 32 -9.96 4.00 2.21
C GLN A 32 -10.97 4.10 1.08
N THR A 33 -12.07 4.82 1.27
CA THR A 33 -13.06 5.02 0.23
C THR A 33 -12.46 5.77 -0.95
N GLU A 34 -11.73 6.84 -0.67
CA GLU A 34 -11.07 7.61 -1.71
C GLU A 34 -10.02 6.79 -2.43
N LEU A 35 -9.27 5.99 -1.67
CA LEU A 35 -8.23 5.15 -2.24
C LEU A 35 -8.80 4.13 -3.21
N ILE A 36 -9.86 3.42 -2.80
CA ILE A 36 -10.43 2.39 -3.65
C ILE A 36 -11.18 2.98 -4.85
N THR A 37 -11.76 4.17 -4.68
CA THR A 37 -12.41 4.88 -5.78
C THR A 37 -11.38 5.23 -6.86
N ALA A 38 -10.24 5.76 -6.45
CA ALA A 38 -9.16 6.10 -7.39
C ALA A 38 -8.57 4.85 -8.03
N TYR A 39 -8.43 3.78 -7.25
CA TYR A 39 -7.94 2.51 -7.75
C TYR A 39 -8.85 1.96 -8.85
N ASN A 40 -10.14 1.91 -8.56
CA ASN A 40 -11.11 1.40 -9.53
C ASN A 40 -11.11 2.20 -10.82
N LYS A 41 -10.96 3.50 -10.69
CA LYS A 41 -10.93 4.37 -11.86
C LYS A 41 -9.69 4.12 -12.72
N LYS A 42 -8.54 4.01 -12.07
CA LYS A 42 -7.28 3.84 -12.81
C LYS A 42 -7.19 2.47 -13.47
N TYR A 43 -7.60 1.43 -12.76
CA TYR A 43 -7.42 0.07 -13.24
C TYR A 43 -8.67 -0.53 -13.85
N ASN A 44 -9.73 0.27 -13.98
CA ASN A 44 -11.00 -0.17 -14.56
C ASN A 44 -11.53 -1.41 -13.84
N THR A 45 -11.55 -1.35 -12.52
CA THR A 45 -12.03 -2.41 -11.66
C THR A 45 -13.28 -1.97 -10.92
N ALA A 46 -13.95 -2.89 -10.26
CA ALA A 46 -15.18 -2.61 -9.51
C ALA A 46 -15.12 -3.20 -8.10
N ILE A 47 -13.99 -3.05 -7.45
CA ILE A 47 -13.81 -3.55 -6.09
C ILE A 47 -14.70 -2.75 -5.16
N THR A 48 -15.50 -3.43 -4.35
CA THR A 48 -16.36 -2.74 -3.40
C THR A 48 -15.54 -2.33 -2.16
N GLN A 49 -15.99 -1.27 -1.50
CA GLN A 49 -15.34 -0.84 -0.27
C GLN A 49 -15.40 -1.92 0.80
N GLN A 50 -16.51 -2.65 0.89
CA GLN A 50 -16.65 -3.74 1.85
C GLN A 50 -15.62 -4.83 1.61
N SER A 51 -15.47 -5.25 0.38
CA SER A 51 -14.53 -6.30 0.03
C SER A 51 -13.09 -5.85 0.25
N PHE A 52 -12.79 -4.59 -0.07
CA PHE A 52 -11.48 -4.03 0.17
C PHE A 52 -11.16 -3.95 1.67
N ASN A 53 -12.11 -3.42 2.46
CA ASN A 53 -11.93 -3.34 3.91
C ASN A 53 -11.71 -4.70 4.53
N ARG A 54 -12.45 -5.70 4.07
CA ARG A 54 -12.32 -7.05 4.55
C ARG A 54 -10.92 -7.60 4.27
N ALA A 55 -10.44 -7.41 3.05
CA ALA A 55 -9.12 -7.88 2.68
C ALA A 55 -8.02 -7.18 3.47
N VAL A 56 -8.17 -5.88 3.70
CA VAL A 56 -7.22 -5.12 4.51
C VAL A 56 -7.18 -5.67 5.93
N ASN A 57 -8.36 -5.82 6.56
CA ASN A 57 -8.45 -6.25 7.95
C ASN A 57 -8.00 -7.69 8.15
N ASN A 58 -8.21 -8.54 7.16
CA ASN A 58 -7.84 -9.95 7.23
C ASN A 58 -6.43 -10.22 6.72
N ASN A 59 -5.70 -9.18 6.37
CA ASN A 59 -4.36 -9.28 5.82
C ASN A 59 -4.32 -10.20 4.60
N SER A 60 -5.33 -10.07 3.75
CA SER A 60 -5.49 -10.95 2.58
C SER A 60 -5.43 -10.18 1.24
N LEU A 61 -4.91 -8.97 1.25
CA LEU A 61 -4.68 -8.25 0.00
C LEU A 61 -3.64 -8.99 -0.85
N LYS A 62 -3.95 -9.11 -2.12
CA LYS A 62 -3.00 -9.71 -3.06
C LYS A 62 -1.79 -8.79 -3.22
N PHE A 63 -0.63 -9.38 -3.37
CA PHE A 63 0.59 -8.61 -3.57
C PHE A 63 0.50 -7.73 -4.82
N SER A 64 -0.13 -8.23 -5.87
CA SER A 64 -0.35 -7.43 -7.08
C SER A 64 -1.19 -6.19 -6.80
N THR A 65 -2.20 -6.30 -5.94
CA THR A 65 -3.01 -5.16 -5.54
C THR A 65 -2.17 -4.16 -4.75
N ILE A 66 -1.33 -4.63 -3.86
CA ILE A 66 -0.43 -3.76 -3.09
C ILE A 66 0.51 -3.00 -4.02
N LEU A 67 1.10 -3.68 -5.00
CA LEU A 67 1.97 -3.02 -5.97
C LEU A 67 1.21 -1.97 -6.78
N ASN A 68 -0.02 -2.27 -7.16
CA ASN A 68 -0.84 -1.31 -7.89
C ASN A 68 -1.18 -0.08 -7.05
N ILE A 69 -1.42 -0.26 -5.77
CA ILE A 69 -1.66 0.86 -4.87
C ILE A 69 -0.42 1.75 -4.76
N ILE A 70 0.74 1.14 -4.65
CA ILE A 70 2.00 1.87 -4.61
C ILE A 70 2.16 2.71 -5.88
N LYS A 71 1.88 2.13 -7.03
CA LYS A 71 1.95 2.85 -8.31
C LYS A 71 0.90 3.94 -8.42
N LEU A 72 -0.30 3.67 -7.92
CA LEU A 72 -1.40 4.63 -7.94
C LEU A 72 -1.02 5.91 -7.18
N LEU A 73 -0.32 5.76 -6.08
CA LEU A 73 0.11 6.87 -5.24
C LEU A 73 1.44 7.46 -5.66
N ASP A 74 1.96 7.02 -6.79
CA ASP A 74 3.23 7.50 -7.33
C ASP A 74 4.38 7.31 -6.34
N CYS A 75 4.36 6.17 -5.65
CA CYS A 75 5.42 5.77 -4.73
C CYS A 75 6.34 4.78 -5.41
N ASN A 76 7.51 4.61 -4.82
CA ASN A 76 8.46 3.59 -5.24
C ASN A 76 8.61 2.55 -4.15
N LEU A 77 8.64 1.29 -4.54
CA LEU A 77 9.01 0.23 -3.64
C LEU A 77 10.50 -0.04 -3.81
N ILE A 78 11.27 0.18 -2.75
CA ILE A 78 12.70 0.02 -2.78
C ILE A 78 13.10 -1.07 -1.82
N ILE A 79 13.82 -2.06 -2.31
CA ILE A 79 14.34 -3.15 -1.49
C ILE A 79 15.82 -2.90 -1.27
N LYS A 80 16.20 -2.73 0.00
CA LYS A 80 17.59 -2.47 0.33
C LYS A 80 18.25 -3.75 0.81
N HIS A 81 19.46 -3.95 0.35
CA HIS A 81 20.25 -5.12 0.73
C HIS A 81 21.14 -4.76 1.90
N ASN A 82 21.13 -5.57 2.94
CA ASN A 82 21.82 -5.25 4.19
C ASN A 82 23.20 -5.91 4.28
N HIS A 83 23.77 -6.29 3.18
CA HIS A 83 25.12 -6.90 3.11
C HIS A 83 25.21 -8.25 3.77
N LYS A 84 24.14 -8.79 4.29
CA LYS A 84 24.13 -10.14 4.84
C LYS A 84 23.40 -11.04 3.88
N PRO A 85 24.05 -12.10 3.42
CA PRO A 85 23.34 -13.05 2.57
C PRO A 85 22.23 -13.71 3.37
N ILE A 86 21.12 -13.97 2.72
CA ILE A 86 20.01 -14.65 3.34
C ILE A 86 20.36 -16.13 3.56
N ILE A 87 21.24 -16.64 2.74
CA ILE A 87 21.63 -18.04 2.78
C ILE A 87 23.11 -18.15 3.03
#